data_c06eac8bb8cc11eaca57d6925a90b0ae
#
_entry.id   c06eac8bb8cc11eaca57d6925a90b0ae
#
_cell.length_a   1.000
_cell.length_b   1.000
_cell.length_c   1.000
_cell.angle_alpha   90.00
_cell.angle_beta   90.00
_cell.angle_gamma   90.00
#
_symmetry.space_group_name_H-M   'P 1'
#
loop_
_entity.id
_entity.type
_entity.pdbx_description
1 polymer ?
#
loop_
_entity_poly.entity_id
_entity_poly.type
_entity_poly.pdbx_seq_one_letter_code
_entity_poly.pdbx_strand_id
1 'polypeptide(L)'
;MRNPIHKRLENVESWQHLTFMACLCERMAPNFALFCQMTEQEQAEKTYHNILNLVWEFLTVKGAKINFENQLEKLEEIIPDVNEYDFFGVVPALDACEALGELLHAIIAGETLEKAIQISQISLGTVCSLLETQENRDLSESELKSREEIEEELDLQWQIYRLLKECEKRDVNLILSLRNEIKQEGISNIGIKIEQ
;
A
#
# COMPACT_ATOMS: atom_id res chain seq x y z
N MET A 1 -16.71 1.17 -2.59
CA MET A 1 -16.93 0.25 -3.76
C MET A 1 -16.55 -1.18 -3.37
N ARG A 2 -17.30 -2.21 -3.80
CA ARG A 2 -17.00 -3.61 -3.45
C ARG A 2 -15.97 -4.20 -4.43
N ASN A 3 -14.81 -4.64 -3.91
CA ASN A 3 -13.80 -5.33 -4.70
C ASN A 3 -13.99 -6.86 -4.59
N PRO A 4 -14.23 -7.59 -5.72
CA PRO A 4 -14.43 -9.04 -5.69
C PRO A 4 -13.22 -9.84 -5.18
N ILE A 5 -12.02 -9.26 -5.18
CA ILE A 5 -10.79 -9.90 -4.70
C ILE A 5 -10.87 -10.24 -3.20
N HIS A 6 -11.62 -9.46 -2.41
CA HIS A 6 -11.72 -9.65 -0.96
C HIS A 6 -12.15 -11.08 -0.59
N LYS A 7 -13.14 -11.63 -1.32
CA LYS A 7 -13.57 -13.02 -1.14
C LYS A 7 -12.50 -14.03 -1.61
N ARG A 8 -11.64 -13.65 -2.53
CA ARG A 8 -10.58 -14.52 -3.04
C ARG A 8 -9.41 -14.62 -2.10
N LEU A 9 -9.11 -13.55 -1.37
CA LEU A 9 -8.08 -13.55 -0.34
C LEU A 9 -8.32 -14.58 0.76
N GLU A 10 -9.57 -14.98 1.02
CA GLU A 10 -9.90 -16.06 1.97
C GLU A 10 -9.23 -17.41 1.61
N ASN A 11 -8.79 -17.59 0.37
CA ASN A 11 -8.25 -18.86 -0.16
C ASN A 11 -6.73 -18.86 -0.33
N VAL A 12 -6.03 -17.93 0.31
CA VAL A 12 -4.57 -17.87 0.29
C VAL A 12 -4.01 -17.79 1.70
N GLU A 13 -2.70 -18.04 1.84
CA GLU A 13 -2.02 -18.16 3.12
C GLU A 13 -1.54 -16.81 3.67
N SER A 14 -1.21 -16.76 4.97
CA SER A 14 -0.75 -15.52 5.64
C SER A 14 0.44 -14.86 4.94
N TRP A 15 1.42 -15.63 4.44
CA TRP A 15 2.56 -15.06 3.73
C TRP A 15 2.17 -14.41 2.40
N GLN A 16 1.13 -14.93 1.76
CA GLN A 16 0.56 -14.35 0.52
C GLN A 16 -0.19 -13.06 0.83
N HIS A 17 -0.98 -13.03 1.93
CA HIS A 17 -1.60 -11.79 2.41
C HIS A 17 -0.55 -10.71 2.70
N LEU A 18 0.51 -11.04 3.45
CA LEU A 18 1.58 -10.10 3.79
C LEU A 18 2.30 -9.59 2.55
N THR A 19 2.56 -10.45 1.58
CA THR A 19 3.18 -10.05 0.30
C THR A 19 2.26 -9.14 -0.51
N PHE A 20 0.97 -9.48 -0.61
CA PHE A 20 -0.03 -8.64 -1.26
C PHE A 20 -0.10 -7.25 -0.65
N MET A 21 -0.18 -7.17 0.68
CA MET A 21 -0.19 -5.90 1.42
C MET A 21 1.09 -5.09 1.18
N ALA A 22 2.26 -5.74 1.24
CA ALA A 22 3.54 -5.08 1.00
C ALA A 22 3.65 -4.51 -0.42
N CYS A 23 3.10 -5.20 -1.43
CA CYS A 23 3.00 -4.71 -2.80
C CYS A 23 2.17 -3.42 -2.88
N LEU A 24 1.01 -3.37 -2.22
CA LEU A 24 0.17 -2.16 -2.21
C LEU A 24 0.83 -1.01 -1.45
N CYS A 25 1.48 -1.28 -0.31
CA CYS A 25 2.25 -0.26 0.41
C CYS A 25 3.41 0.28 -0.44
N GLU A 26 4.14 -0.57 -1.17
CA GLU A 26 5.21 -0.15 -2.08
C GLU A 26 4.66 0.75 -3.21
N ARG A 27 3.48 0.40 -3.77
CA ARG A 27 2.81 1.20 -4.80
C ARG A 27 2.32 2.56 -4.27
N MET A 28 1.91 2.65 -3.01
CA MET A 28 1.46 3.90 -2.39
C MET A 28 2.62 4.77 -1.86
N ALA A 29 3.83 4.21 -1.70
CA ALA A 29 4.99 4.92 -1.15
C ALA A 29 5.32 6.25 -1.86
N PRO A 30 5.20 6.40 -3.20
CA PRO A 30 5.42 7.68 -3.86
C PRO A 30 4.45 8.79 -3.42
N ASN A 31 3.26 8.46 -2.93
CA ASN A 31 2.31 9.45 -2.42
C ASN A 31 2.88 10.14 -1.17
N PHE A 32 3.41 9.35 -0.24
CA PHE A 32 4.03 9.87 0.97
C PHE A 32 5.34 10.60 0.66
N ALA A 33 6.15 10.07 -0.25
CA ALA A 33 7.40 10.70 -0.64
C ALA A 33 7.18 12.07 -1.28
N LEU A 34 6.17 12.24 -2.17
CA LEU A 34 5.81 13.55 -2.73
C LEU A 34 5.37 14.53 -1.64
N PHE A 35 4.54 14.08 -0.68
CA PHE A 35 4.17 14.91 0.47
C PHE A 35 5.40 15.37 1.24
N CYS A 36 6.32 14.47 1.57
CA CYS A 36 7.55 14.81 2.29
C CYS A 36 8.43 15.81 1.53
N GLN A 37 8.53 15.66 0.20
CA GLN A 37 9.26 16.62 -0.64
C GLN A 37 8.62 18.01 -0.64
N MET A 38 7.29 18.07 -0.73
CA MET A 38 6.55 19.34 -0.70
C MET A 38 6.61 20.05 0.67
N THR A 39 6.78 19.28 1.74
CA THR A 39 6.79 19.79 3.13
C THR A 39 8.19 19.78 3.76
N GLU A 40 9.24 19.49 2.97
CA GLU A 40 10.63 19.44 3.41
C GLU A 40 10.90 18.45 4.57
N GLN A 41 10.18 17.32 4.58
CA GLN A 41 10.28 16.27 5.61
C GLN A 41 11.11 15.06 5.17
N GLU A 42 12.34 15.29 4.70
CA GLU A 42 13.25 14.25 4.18
C GLU A 42 13.47 13.09 5.18
N GLN A 43 13.51 13.37 6.48
CA GLN A 43 13.71 12.34 7.49
C GLN A 43 12.49 11.42 7.64
N ALA A 44 11.28 11.96 7.48
CA ALA A 44 10.04 11.19 7.51
C ALA A 44 9.98 10.24 6.29
N GLU A 45 10.34 10.71 5.09
CA GLU A 45 10.44 9.90 3.88
C GLU A 45 11.41 8.73 4.09
N LYS A 46 12.61 8.99 4.62
CA LYS A 46 13.59 7.93 4.93
C LYS A 46 13.07 6.93 5.95
N THR A 47 12.36 7.40 6.97
CA THR A 47 11.78 6.53 8.01
C THR A 47 10.74 5.59 7.39
N TYR A 48 9.81 6.11 6.57
CA TYR A 48 8.80 5.30 5.87
C TYR A 48 9.46 4.21 5.01
N HIS A 49 10.41 4.59 4.17
CA HIS A 49 11.12 3.64 3.30
C HIS A 49 11.89 2.59 4.08
N ASN A 50 12.53 2.95 5.21
CA ASN A 50 13.23 2.00 6.06
C ASN A 50 12.27 0.98 6.67
N ILE A 51 11.10 1.40 7.16
CA ILE A 51 10.07 0.50 7.69
C ILE A 51 9.60 -0.47 6.61
N LEU A 52 9.27 0.02 5.43
CA LEU A 52 8.83 -0.83 4.31
C LEU A 52 9.93 -1.80 3.87
N ASN A 53 11.19 -1.39 3.85
CA ASN A 53 12.33 -2.28 3.58
C ASN A 53 12.44 -3.40 4.63
N LEU A 54 12.22 -3.12 5.91
CA LEU A 54 12.21 -4.14 6.98
C LEU A 54 11.06 -5.14 6.79
N VAL A 55 9.90 -4.72 6.29
CA VAL A 55 8.81 -5.64 5.91
C VAL A 55 9.27 -6.60 4.80
N TRP A 56 9.92 -6.07 3.76
CA TRP A 56 10.45 -6.92 2.68
C TRP A 56 11.57 -7.86 3.18
N GLU A 57 12.40 -7.40 4.10
CA GLU A 57 13.40 -8.28 4.74
C GLU A 57 12.72 -9.41 5.50
N PHE A 58 11.69 -9.11 6.30
CA PHE A 58 10.89 -10.11 7.00
C PHE A 58 10.27 -11.15 6.06
N LEU A 59 9.80 -10.71 4.89
CA LEU A 59 9.22 -11.58 3.87
C LEU A 59 10.24 -12.43 3.11
N THR A 60 11.51 -12.04 3.05
CA THR A 60 12.50 -12.67 2.17
C THR A 60 13.66 -13.34 2.90
N VAL A 61 13.99 -12.87 4.10
CA VAL A 61 15.11 -13.41 4.91
C VAL A 61 14.59 -14.36 5.97
N LYS A 62 15.05 -15.60 5.91
CA LYS A 62 14.67 -16.62 6.89
C LYS A 62 15.22 -16.29 8.28
N GLY A 63 14.31 -16.13 9.23
CA GLY A 63 14.67 -15.89 10.64
C GLY A 63 15.07 -14.44 10.94
N ALA A 64 14.71 -13.50 10.08
CA ALA A 64 14.84 -12.06 10.37
C ALA A 64 14.20 -11.74 11.73
N LYS A 65 14.94 -11.02 12.58
CA LYS A 65 14.49 -10.60 13.91
C LYS A 65 14.29 -9.09 13.89
N ILE A 66 13.06 -8.68 13.65
CA ILE A 66 12.67 -7.26 13.53
C ILE A 66 11.66 -6.95 14.62
N ASN A 67 11.89 -5.89 15.36
CA ASN A 67 10.92 -5.38 16.33
C ASN A 67 9.91 -4.48 15.61
N PHE A 68 8.76 -5.02 15.23
CA PHE A 68 7.73 -4.30 14.50
C PHE A 68 6.92 -3.34 15.37
N GLU A 69 6.81 -3.57 16.69
CA GLU A 69 6.22 -2.61 17.63
C GLU A 69 7.00 -1.28 17.61
N ASN A 70 8.35 -1.36 17.66
CA ASN A 70 9.19 -0.17 17.56
C ASN A 70 9.12 0.50 16.18
N GLN A 71 8.88 -0.28 15.10
CA GLN A 71 8.67 0.33 13.78
C GLN A 71 7.31 1.03 13.67
N LEU A 72 6.29 0.50 14.33
CA LEU A 72 4.98 1.13 14.42
C LEU A 72 5.05 2.47 15.15
N GLU A 73 5.73 2.53 16.31
CA GLU A 73 5.98 3.78 17.04
C GLU A 73 6.65 4.85 16.15
N LYS A 74 7.67 4.45 15.37
CA LYS A 74 8.35 5.36 14.43
C LYS A 74 7.45 5.82 13.28
N LEU A 75 6.55 4.95 12.81
CA LEU A 75 5.60 5.32 11.78
C LEU A 75 4.59 6.34 12.32
N GLU A 76 4.08 6.16 13.54
CA GLU A 76 3.16 7.08 14.19
C GLU A 76 3.71 8.51 14.32
N GLU A 77 5.04 8.65 14.52
CA GLU A 77 5.72 9.95 14.61
C GLU A 77 5.75 10.74 13.28
N ILE A 78 5.54 10.06 12.15
CA ILE A 78 5.64 10.67 10.81
C ILE A 78 4.29 10.76 10.08
N ILE A 79 3.19 10.31 10.70
CA ILE A 79 1.85 10.39 10.10
C ILE A 79 1.47 11.88 9.92
N PRO A 80 1.08 12.32 8.71
CA PRO A 80 0.66 13.70 8.50
C PRO A 80 -0.59 14.07 9.30
N ASP A 81 -0.57 15.23 9.95
CA ASP A 81 -1.81 15.82 10.50
C ASP A 81 -2.54 16.58 9.38
N VAL A 82 -3.70 16.08 8.98
CA VAL A 82 -4.53 16.71 7.93
C VAL A 82 -4.97 18.14 8.25
N ASN A 83 -4.95 18.53 9.52
CA ASN A 83 -5.32 19.89 9.94
C ASN A 83 -4.19 20.91 9.74
N GLU A 84 -2.95 20.46 9.54
CA GLU A 84 -1.79 21.35 9.34
C GLU A 84 -1.56 21.71 7.86
N TYR A 85 -2.24 21.00 6.94
CA TYR A 85 -1.99 21.14 5.50
C TYR A 85 -3.28 21.39 4.72
N ASP A 86 -3.28 22.41 3.86
CA ASP A 86 -4.43 22.79 3.02
C ASP A 86 -4.18 22.46 1.54
N PHE A 87 -3.82 21.19 1.26
CA PHE A 87 -3.69 20.68 -0.11
C PHE A 87 -4.01 19.19 -0.18
N PHE A 88 -4.49 18.74 -1.35
CA PHE A 88 -4.96 17.36 -1.55
C PHE A 88 -3.89 16.30 -1.23
N GLY A 89 -2.61 16.58 -1.50
CA GLY A 89 -1.51 15.62 -1.31
C GLY A 89 -1.36 15.04 0.09
N VAL A 90 -1.94 15.69 1.13
CA VAL A 90 -1.93 15.15 2.50
C VAL A 90 -2.77 13.88 2.64
N VAL A 91 -3.90 13.77 1.93
CA VAL A 91 -4.80 12.62 2.00
C VAL A 91 -4.14 11.35 1.46
N PRO A 92 -3.57 11.31 0.24
CA PRO A 92 -2.83 10.15 -0.25
C PRO A 92 -1.61 9.77 0.60
N ALA A 93 -0.97 10.75 1.23
CA ALA A 93 0.15 10.50 2.14
C ALA A 93 -0.30 9.84 3.44
N LEU A 94 -1.43 10.29 4.00
CA LEU A 94 -2.06 9.66 5.16
C LEU A 94 -2.47 8.22 4.85
N ASP A 95 -3.13 7.99 3.71
CA ASP A 95 -3.55 6.66 3.26
C ASP A 95 -2.34 5.71 3.13
N ALA A 96 -1.20 6.20 2.62
CA ALA A 96 0.03 5.41 2.53
C ALA A 96 0.57 5.01 3.92
N CYS A 97 0.56 5.95 4.89
CA CYS A 97 0.95 5.66 6.27
C CYS A 97 -0.04 4.70 6.95
N GLU A 98 -1.34 4.88 6.76
CA GLU A 98 -2.37 3.99 7.29
C GLU A 98 -2.19 2.56 6.75
N ALA A 99 -2.01 2.40 5.43
CA ALA A 99 -1.77 1.10 4.81
C ALA A 99 -0.52 0.41 5.39
N LEU A 100 0.59 1.14 5.56
CA LEU A 100 1.80 0.58 6.17
C LEU A 100 1.59 0.22 7.65
N GLY A 101 0.87 1.04 8.42
CA GLY A 101 0.50 0.76 9.81
C GLY A 101 -0.33 -0.51 9.94
N GLU A 102 -1.34 -0.69 9.08
CA GLU A 102 -2.17 -1.89 9.05
C GLU A 102 -1.37 -3.15 8.68
N LEU A 103 -0.38 -3.03 7.80
CA LEU A 103 0.55 -4.11 7.49
C LEU A 103 1.42 -4.49 8.71
N LEU A 104 1.92 -3.50 9.46
CA LEU A 104 2.67 -3.76 10.70
C LEU A 104 1.77 -4.43 11.75
N HIS A 105 0.54 -3.97 11.94
CA HIS A 105 -0.44 -4.62 12.80
C HIS A 105 -0.71 -6.08 12.40
N ALA A 106 -0.84 -6.35 11.10
CA ALA A 106 -1.01 -7.72 10.60
C ALA A 106 0.16 -8.63 10.98
N ILE A 107 1.40 -8.12 10.91
CA ILE A 107 2.60 -8.88 11.29
C ILE A 107 2.64 -9.13 12.80
N ILE A 108 2.35 -8.11 13.61
CA ILE A 108 2.39 -8.17 15.08
C ILE A 108 1.31 -9.12 15.62
N ALA A 109 0.07 -8.97 15.16
CA ALA A 109 -1.07 -9.74 15.65
C ALA A 109 -1.22 -11.12 14.98
N GLY A 110 -0.67 -11.30 13.78
CA GLY A 110 -0.88 -12.51 12.96
C GLY A 110 -2.25 -12.56 12.26
N GLU A 111 -3.00 -11.47 12.27
CA GLU A 111 -4.34 -11.34 11.66
C GLU A 111 -4.21 -10.72 10.28
N THR A 112 -3.96 -11.56 9.26
CA THR A 112 -3.54 -11.06 7.95
C THR A 112 -4.68 -10.85 6.96
N LEU A 113 -5.76 -11.64 7.02
CA LEU A 113 -6.86 -11.57 6.03
C LEU A 113 -7.62 -10.23 6.10
N GLU A 114 -8.08 -9.85 7.29
CA GLU A 114 -8.84 -8.61 7.45
C GLU A 114 -8.00 -7.38 7.07
N LYS A 115 -6.73 -7.38 7.45
CA LYS A 115 -5.81 -6.31 7.12
C LYS A 115 -5.49 -6.24 5.62
N ALA A 116 -5.39 -7.38 4.93
CA ALA A 116 -5.24 -7.40 3.47
C ALA A 116 -6.47 -6.80 2.75
N ILE A 117 -7.66 -7.09 3.24
CA ILE A 117 -8.89 -6.48 2.73
C ILE A 117 -8.90 -4.97 3.00
N GLN A 118 -8.54 -4.55 4.20
CA GLN A 118 -8.50 -3.13 4.59
C GLN A 118 -7.51 -2.34 3.72
N ILE A 119 -6.28 -2.82 3.54
CA ILE A 119 -5.27 -2.16 2.70
C ILE A 119 -5.70 -2.11 1.22
N SER A 120 -6.34 -3.18 0.71
CA SER A 120 -6.96 -3.16 -0.62
C SER A 120 -8.01 -2.06 -0.76
N GLN A 121 -8.81 -1.84 0.29
CA GLN A 121 -9.82 -0.77 0.32
C GLN A 121 -9.20 0.62 0.42
N ILE A 122 -8.15 0.79 1.23
CA ILE A 122 -7.41 2.06 1.34
C ILE A 122 -6.84 2.43 -0.03
N SER A 123 -6.10 1.53 -0.69
CA SER A 123 -5.49 1.82 -2.00
C SER A 123 -6.53 2.23 -3.05
N LEU A 124 -7.66 1.52 -3.11
CA LEU A 124 -8.75 1.87 -4.02
C LEU A 124 -9.46 3.17 -3.60
N GLY A 125 -9.61 3.40 -2.30
CA GLY A 125 -10.18 4.63 -1.73
C GLY A 125 -9.39 5.87 -2.10
N THR A 126 -8.06 5.79 -2.09
CA THR A 126 -7.18 6.88 -2.52
C THR A 126 -7.44 7.28 -3.98
N VAL A 127 -7.63 6.29 -4.87
CA VAL A 127 -7.98 6.55 -6.29
C VAL A 127 -9.35 7.22 -6.41
N CYS A 128 -10.35 6.71 -5.66
CA CYS A 128 -11.68 7.33 -5.63
C CYS A 128 -11.61 8.79 -5.18
N SER A 129 -10.90 9.07 -4.09
CA SER A 129 -10.75 10.43 -3.52
C SER A 129 -10.08 11.39 -4.51
N LEU A 130 -9.08 10.92 -5.28
CA LEU A 130 -8.48 11.71 -6.35
C LEU A 130 -9.51 12.11 -7.41
N LEU A 131 -10.27 11.14 -7.92
CA LEU A 131 -11.27 11.37 -8.97
C LEU A 131 -12.38 12.32 -8.52
N GLU A 132 -12.89 12.14 -7.29
CA GLU A 132 -13.90 13.01 -6.69
C GLU A 132 -13.37 14.44 -6.49
N THR A 133 -12.12 14.57 -6.09
CA THR A 133 -11.46 15.88 -5.95
C THR A 133 -11.29 16.57 -7.30
N GLN A 134 -10.89 15.85 -8.34
CA GLN A 134 -10.75 16.38 -9.70
C GLN A 134 -12.07 16.87 -10.27
N GLU A 135 -13.17 16.17 -9.99
CA GLU A 135 -14.51 16.54 -10.43
C GLU A 135 -15.22 17.51 -9.47
N ASN A 136 -14.64 17.77 -8.31
CA ASN A 136 -15.20 18.60 -7.23
C ASN A 136 -16.63 18.18 -6.84
N ARG A 137 -16.89 16.87 -6.81
CA ARG A 137 -18.14 16.24 -6.38
C ARG A 137 -17.96 14.77 -6.04
N ASP A 138 -18.88 14.23 -5.26
CA ASP A 138 -18.98 12.79 -5.05
C ASP A 138 -19.36 12.07 -6.34
N LEU A 139 -18.76 10.90 -6.56
CA LEU A 139 -19.04 10.03 -7.68
C LEU A 139 -19.85 8.81 -7.23
N SER A 140 -20.86 8.44 -8.00
CA SER A 140 -21.59 7.19 -7.77
C SER A 140 -20.70 5.98 -8.05
N GLU A 141 -21.04 4.84 -7.44
CA GLU A 141 -20.27 3.59 -7.67
C GLU A 141 -20.23 3.17 -9.14
N SER A 142 -21.26 3.50 -9.92
CA SER A 142 -21.30 3.23 -11.37
C SER A 142 -20.36 4.12 -12.16
N GLU A 143 -20.24 5.39 -11.78
CA GLU A 143 -19.29 6.32 -12.38
C GLU A 143 -17.86 5.93 -12.09
N LEU A 144 -17.55 5.61 -10.82
CA LEU A 144 -16.24 5.14 -10.41
C LEU A 144 -15.81 3.87 -11.19
N LYS A 145 -16.70 2.89 -11.32
CA LYS A 145 -16.43 1.65 -12.07
C LYS A 145 -16.17 1.85 -13.57
N SER A 146 -16.54 2.98 -14.12
CA SER A 146 -16.27 3.31 -15.52
C SER A 146 -14.97 4.07 -15.75
N ARG A 147 -14.20 4.32 -14.70
CA ARG A 147 -12.93 5.05 -14.77
C ARG A 147 -11.76 4.10 -14.99
N GLU A 148 -10.87 4.51 -15.90
CA GLU A 148 -9.67 3.77 -16.25
C GLU A 148 -8.74 3.59 -15.02
N GLU A 149 -8.59 4.62 -14.20
CA GLU A 149 -7.77 4.60 -12.99
C GLU A 149 -8.26 3.57 -11.95
N ILE A 150 -9.56 3.39 -11.86
CA ILE A 150 -10.17 2.35 -11.00
C ILE A 150 -9.94 0.96 -11.58
N GLU A 151 -10.09 0.81 -12.90
CA GLU A 151 -9.84 -0.46 -13.59
C GLU A 151 -8.37 -0.87 -13.45
N GLU A 152 -7.42 0.06 -13.67
CA GLU A 152 -5.98 -0.18 -13.50
C GLU A 152 -5.61 -0.63 -12.07
N GLU A 153 -6.16 0.04 -11.04
CA GLU A 153 -5.90 -0.34 -9.65
C GLU A 153 -6.47 -1.73 -9.32
N LEU A 154 -7.69 -2.03 -9.79
CA LEU A 154 -8.30 -3.34 -9.62
C LEU A 154 -7.50 -4.43 -10.35
N ASP A 155 -7.07 -4.17 -11.57
CA ASP A 155 -6.30 -5.12 -12.38
C ASP A 155 -4.94 -5.43 -11.75
N LEU A 156 -4.24 -4.43 -11.22
CA LEU A 156 -3.00 -4.65 -10.49
C LEU A 156 -3.22 -5.56 -9.27
N GLN A 157 -4.23 -5.27 -8.45
CA GLN A 157 -4.54 -6.10 -7.28
C GLN A 157 -4.84 -7.56 -7.69
N TRP A 158 -5.58 -7.75 -8.80
CA TRP A 158 -5.86 -9.06 -9.35
C TRP A 158 -4.62 -9.75 -9.90
N GLN A 159 -3.71 -9.03 -10.54
CA GLN A 159 -2.45 -9.57 -11.05
C GLN A 159 -1.59 -10.10 -9.91
N ILE A 160 -1.37 -9.29 -8.86
CA ILE A 160 -0.63 -9.71 -7.67
C ILE A 160 -1.26 -10.96 -7.04
N TYR A 161 -2.57 -10.95 -6.83
CA TYR A 161 -3.30 -12.09 -6.27
C TYR A 161 -3.11 -13.37 -7.09
N ARG A 162 -3.25 -13.31 -8.42
CA ARG A 162 -3.11 -14.46 -9.31
C ARG A 162 -1.72 -15.09 -9.20
N LEU A 163 -0.67 -14.26 -9.24
CA LEU A 163 0.71 -14.73 -9.12
C LEU A 163 0.97 -15.40 -7.76
N LEU A 164 0.48 -14.79 -6.68
CA LEU A 164 0.63 -15.35 -5.34
C LEU A 164 -0.14 -16.67 -5.18
N LYS A 165 -1.38 -16.76 -5.69
CA LYS A 165 -2.25 -17.93 -5.56
C LYS A 165 -1.66 -19.17 -6.26
N GLU A 166 -0.88 -19.02 -7.33
CA GLU A 166 -0.26 -20.13 -8.05
C GLU A 166 0.86 -20.81 -7.26
N CYS A 167 1.34 -20.19 -6.19
CA CYS A 167 2.41 -20.71 -5.35
C CYS A 167 1.86 -21.39 -4.10
N GLU A 168 1.96 -22.73 -4.01
CA GLU A 168 1.56 -23.50 -2.82
C GLU A 168 2.49 -23.30 -1.61
N LYS A 169 3.72 -22.88 -1.85
CA LYS A 169 4.73 -22.67 -0.80
C LYS A 169 5.36 -21.30 -0.97
N ARG A 170 5.76 -20.70 0.17
CA ARG A 170 6.46 -19.42 0.17
C ARG A 170 7.67 -19.45 -0.78
N ASP A 171 7.58 -18.64 -1.82
CA ASP A 171 8.61 -18.47 -2.85
C ASP A 171 9.25 -17.09 -2.75
N VAL A 172 10.48 -17.04 -2.23
CA VAL A 172 11.25 -15.80 -2.05
C VAL A 172 11.54 -15.12 -3.40
N ASN A 173 11.75 -15.90 -4.47
CA ASN A 173 12.04 -15.32 -5.78
C ASN A 173 10.81 -14.62 -6.36
N LEU A 174 9.62 -15.19 -6.19
CA LEU A 174 8.37 -14.52 -6.56
C LEU A 174 8.16 -13.23 -5.76
N ILE A 175 8.39 -13.26 -4.44
CA ILE A 175 8.25 -12.08 -3.57
C ILE A 175 9.19 -10.95 -4.04
N LEU A 176 10.45 -11.28 -4.33
CA LEU A 176 11.41 -10.31 -4.84
C LEU A 176 11.07 -9.80 -6.24
N SER A 177 10.54 -10.67 -7.12
CA SER A 177 10.11 -10.29 -8.46
C SER A 177 8.96 -9.28 -8.39
N LEU A 178 7.93 -9.55 -7.59
CA LEU A 178 6.80 -8.64 -7.38
C LEU A 178 7.26 -7.26 -6.86
N ARG A 179 8.13 -7.26 -5.84
CA ARG A 179 8.71 -6.02 -5.35
C ARG A 179 9.44 -5.23 -6.42
N ASN A 180 10.29 -5.92 -7.19
CA ASN A 180 11.09 -5.26 -8.23
C ASN A 180 10.22 -4.72 -9.36
N GLU A 181 9.17 -5.43 -9.76
CA GLU A 181 8.24 -5.00 -10.79
C GLU A 181 7.55 -3.68 -10.40
N ILE A 182 6.97 -3.62 -9.20
CA ILE A 182 6.33 -2.40 -8.69
C ILE A 182 7.32 -1.24 -8.57
N LYS A 183 8.54 -1.50 -8.08
CA LYS A 183 9.59 -0.47 -8.00
C LYS A 183 10.05 0.04 -9.35
N GLN A 184 10.16 -0.84 -10.35
CA GLN A 184 10.57 -0.44 -11.69
C GLN A 184 9.51 0.39 -12.41
N GLU A 185 8.24 0.14 -12.19
CA GLU A 185 7.16 1.01 -12.66
C GLU A 185 7.26 2.38 -12.00
N GLY A 186 7.51 2.41 -10.69
CA GLY A 186 7.77 3.63 -9.92
C GLY A 186 6.61 4.63 -9.95
N ILE A 187 5.39 4.15 -10.26
CA ILE A 187 4.18 4.95 -10.37
C ILE A 187 3.22 4.53 -9.26
N SER A 188 2.71 5.50 -8.50
CA SER A 188 1.73 5.22 -7.45
C SER A 188 0.36 4.84 -8.00
N ASN A 189 -0.54 4.39 -7.11
CA ASN A 189 -1.95 4.11 -7.42
C ASN A 189 -2.74 5.33 -7.93
N ILE A 190 -2.23 6.54 -7.77
CA ILE A 190 -2.80 7.81 -8.28
C ILE A 190 -1.90 8.50 -9.30
N GLY A 191 -0.98 7.76 -9.92
CA GLY A 191 -0.17 8.26 -11.03
C GLY A 191 1.03 9.13 -10.62
N ILE A 192 1.39 9.22 -9.33
CA ILE A 192 2.57 9.97 -8.88
C ILE A 192 3.82 9.17 -9.23
N LYS A 193 4.76 9.84 -9.91
CA LYS A 193 6.09 9.32 -10.22
C LYS A 193 7.15 10.23 -9.61
N ILE A 194 8.00 9.65 -8.75
CA ILE A 194 9.13 10.36 -8.18
C ILE A 194 10.37 9.99 -8.96
N GLU A 195 11.10 11.00 -9.46
CA GLU A 195 12.41 10.79 -10.06
C GLU A 195 13.38 10.37 -8.94
N GLN A 196 14.04 9.23 -9.12
CA GLN A 196 15.02 8.68 -8.18
C GLN A 196 16.38 9.36 -8.36
#